data_4cfbbe9de62fedb5ca5eaf5f8ae58b23
#
_entry.id   4cfbbe9de62fedb5ca5eaf5f8ae58b23
#
_cell.length_a   1.000
_cell.length_b   1.000
_cell.length_c   1.000
_cell.angle_alpha   90.00
_cell.angle_beta   90.00
_cell.angle_gamma   90.00
#
_symmetry.space_group_name_H-M   'P 1'
#
loop_
_entity.id
_entity.type
_entity.pdbx_description
1 polymer ?
#
loop_
_entity_poly.entity_id
_entity_poly.type
_entity_poly.pdbx_seq_one_letter_code
_entity_poly.pdbx_strand_id
1 'polypeptide(L)'
;MNRLTLTTLLALAGIGALSGCRGQVSEEPPIVPIRNMYDQPRYDPQQGSDFFQDGRTMRPLVEGTVAREMEVDLAVESGRTEDGSSWLLEVPAPVLQRQGGMEQALARGHERYDIFCAACHGLAGDGAGLVSKRAEQIGASALIAPTLHDARIREMPDGQLFGTISNGIRNMPAYAHSIPVDDRWAIVTYVRALQISQASRPTALNTEVAQ
;
A
#
# COMPACT_ATOMS: atom_id res chain seq x y z
N MET A 1 67.31 -3.32 -23.52
CA MET A 1 65.88 -3.33 -23.81
C MET A 1 65.68 -2.34 -24.94
N ASN A 2 65.22 -2.83 -26.11
CA ASN A 2 65.10 -1.98 -27.30
C ASN A 2 63.92 -1.00 -27.11
N ARG A 3 64.05 0.21 -27.65
CA ARG A 3 62.98 1.23 -27.57
C ARG A 3 61.63 0.69 -28.08
N LEU A 4 61.66 -0.21 -29.06
CA LEU A 4 60.48 -0.87 -29.63
C LEU A 4 59.77 -1.77 -28.60
N THR A 5 60.50 -2.52 -27.78
CA THR A 5 59.91 -3.39 -26.74
C THR A 5 59.32 -2.59 -25.58
N LEU A 6 59.89 -1.43 -25.28
CA LEU A 6 59.33 -0.55 -24.24
C LEU A 6 58.03 0.10 -24.67
N THR A 7 57.96 0.53 -25.93
CA THR A 7 56.70 1.14 -26.48
C THR A 7 55.58 0.14 -26.61
N THR A 8 55.86 -1.11 -27.00
CA THR A 8 54.84 -2.16 -27.06
C THR A 8 54.32 -2.56 -25.67
N LEU A 9 55.20 -2.63 -24.67
CA LEU A 9 54.80 -2.89 -23.28
C LEU A 9 53.94 -1.78 -22.69
N LEU A 10 54.23 -0.51 -22.97
CA LEU A 10 53.46 0.63 -22.55
C LEU A 10 52.06 0.69 -23.24
N ALA A 11 52.02 0.34 -24.54
CA ALA A 11 50.76 0.27 -25.27
C ALA A 11 49.85 -0.86 -24.75
N LEU A 12 50.42 -2.04 -24.46
CA LEU A 12 49.66 -3.16 -23.88
C LEU A 12 49.15 -2.87 -22.45
N ALA A 13 49.98 -2.20 -21.64
CA ALA A 13 49.55 -1.76 -20.29
C ALA A 13 48.42 -0.72 -20.37
N GLY A 14 48.47 0.20 -21.34
CA GLY A 14 47.41 1.18 -21.58
C GLY A 14 46.10 0.55 -22.02
N ILE A 15 46.16 -0.45 -22.91
CA ILE A 15 44.95 -1.19 -23.36
C ILE A 15 44.39 -2.03 -22.18
N GLY A 16 45.24 -2.62 -21.35
CA GLY A 16 44.80 -3.36 -20.16
C GLY A 16 44.11 -2.47 -19.11
N ALA A 17 44.62 -1.23 -18.94
CA ALA A 17 44.00 -0.27 -18.03
C ALA A 17 42.61 0.23 -18.52
N LEU A 18 42.42 0.35 -19.83
CA LEU A 18 41.14 0.74 -20.43
C LEU A 18 40.09 -0.35 -20.39
N SER A 19 40.48 -1.64 -20.40
CA SER A 19 39.55 -2.77 -20.30
C SER A 19 39.03 -3.03 -18.86
N GLY A 20 39.73 -2.49 -17.85
CA GLY A 20 39.33 -2.60 -16.43
C GLY A 20 38.10 -1.76 -16.04
N CYS A 21 37.67 -0.82 -16.90
CA CYS A 21 36.51 0.05 -16.65
C CYS A 21 35.16 -0.56 -16.99
N ARG A 22 35.07 -1.86 -17.29
CA ARG A 22 33.74 -2.53 -17.42
C ARG A 22 33.16 -2.68 -16.02
N GLY A 23 32.11 -1.90 -15.74
CA GLY A 23 31.42 -1.87 -14.46
C GLY A 23 31.13 -3.26 -13.93
N GLN A 24 31.78 -3.63 -12.84
CA GLN A 24 31.39 -4.78 -12.04
C GLN A 24 30.23 -4.34 -11.15
N VAL A 25 29.37 -5.29 -10.81
CA VAL A 25 28.34 -5.07 -9.78
C VAL A 25 29.08 -4.76 -8.49
N SER A 26 28.87 -3.57 -7.95
CA SER A 26 29.47 -3.10 -6.69
C SER A 26 28.37 -2.74 -5.72
N GLU A 27 28.53 -3.12 -4.47
CA GLU A 27 27.65 -2.68 -3.36
C GLU A 27 28.01 -1.25 -2.91
N GLU A 28 29.18 -0.75 -3.31
CA GLU A 28 29.62 0.61 -3.00
C GLU A 28 29.00 1.63 -3.96
N PRO A 29 28.65 2.83 -3.49
CA PRO A 29 28.16 3.89 -4.33
C PRO A 29 29.17 4.26 -5.42
N PRO A 30 28.72 4.59 -6.65
CA PRO A 30 29.64 4.97 -7.71
C PRO A 30 30.42 6.25 -7.35
N ILE A 31 31.71 6.27 -7.67
CA ILE A 31 32.52 7.49 -7.57
C ILE A 31 32.07 8.45 -8.67
N VAL A 32 31.43 9.56 -8.27
CA VAL A 32 30.96 10.60 -9.19
C VAL A 32 31.97 11.77 -9.16
N PRO A 33 32.94 11.85 -10.11
CA PRO A 33 33.96 12.89 -10.10
C PRO A 33 33.45 14.29 -10.40
N ILE A 34 32.33 14.40 -11.14
CA ILE A 34 31.68 15.65 -11.47
C ILE A 34 30.23 15.57 -11.01
N ARG A 35 29.93 16.30 -9.94
CA ARG A 35 28.62 16.15 -9.24
C ARG A 35 27.53 17.09 -9.72
N ASN A 36 27.71 17.86 -10.77
CA ASN A 36 26.72 18.77 -11.38
C ASN A 36 25.44 18.96 -10.52
N MET A 37 24.29 18.45 -10.99
CA MET A 37 23.00 18.49 -10.30
C MET A 37 22.77 17.31 -9.33
N TYR A 38 23.80 16.51 -9.03
CA TYR A 38 23.68 15.38 -8.12
C TYR A 38 23.39 15.84 -6.68
N ASP A 39 24.13 16.83 -6.21
CA ASP A 39 23.85 17.48 -4.93
C ASP A 39 23.16 18.83 -5.21
N GLN A 40 21.94 19.00 -4.78
CA GLN A 40 21.16 20.22 -4.96
C GLN A 40 20.73 20.79 -3.62
N PRO A 41 20.61 22.12 -3.46
CA PRO A 41 20.08 22.75 -2.23
C PRO A 41 18.56 22.61 -2.14
N ARG A 42 18.08 21.38 -2.26
CA ARG A 42 16.67 20.99 -2.08
C ARG A 42 16.59 19.86 -1.07
N TYR A 43 15.45 19.70 -0.44
CA TYR A 43 15.19 18.54 0.39
C TYR A 43 14.59 17.41 -0.45
N ASP A 44 15.14 16.23 -0.28
CA ASP A 44 14.52 15.00 -0.78
C ASP A 44 13.49 14.46 0.23
N PRO A 45 12.53 13.64 -0.20
CA PRO A 45 11.59 13.01 0.72
C PRO A 45 12.31 12.28 1.85
N GLN A 46 11.87 12.50 3.08
CA GLN A 46 12.44 11.95 4.32
C GLN A 46 13.88 12.41 4.66
N GLN A 47 14.43 13.37 3.94
CA GLN A 47 15.73 13.95 4.26
C GLN A 47 15.64 14.72 5.59
N GLY A 48 16.72 14.66 6.39
CA GLY A 48 16.87 15.44 7.60
C GLY A 48 17.18 16.92 7.33
N SER A 49 16.91 17.78 8.31
CA SER A 49 17.28 19.21 8.28
C SER A 49 17.60 19.70 9.68
N ASP A 50 18.71 20.40 9.82
CA ASP A 50 19.09 21.07 11.07
C ASP A 50 18.27 22.34 11.34
N PHE A 51 17.48 22.81 10.37
CA PHE A 51 16.60 23.96 10.51
C PHE A 51 15.43 23.70 11.45
N PHE A 52 14.91 22.48 11.48
CA PHE A 52 13.78 22.10 12.32
C PHE A 52 14.24 21.39 13.58
N GLN A 53 13.63 21.71 14.74
CA GLN A 53 14.01 21.10 16.03
C GLN A 53 13.87 19.57 16.06
N ASP A 54 12.90 19.03 15.32
CA ASP A 54 12.66 17.59 15.21
C ASP A 54 13.49 16.94 14.09
N GLY A 55 14.35 17.70 13.42
CA GLY A 55 15.20 17.23 12.32
C GLY A 55 14.45 16.80 11.05
N ARG A 56 13.14 17.00 10.96
CA ARG A 56 12.30 16.47 9.89
C ARG A 56 11.95 17.55 8.88
N THR A 57 12.21 17.31 7.61
CA THR A 57 11.78 18.19 6.50
C THR A 57 10.34 17.97 6.10
N MET A 58 9.83 16.73 6.21
CA MET A 58 8.43 16.42 5.97
C MET A 58 7.60 16.89 7.16
N ARG A 59 7.04 18.09 7.02
CA ARG A 59 6.24 18.72 8.06
C ARG A 59 4.81 18.16 8.05
N PRO A 60 4.20 17.93 9.22
CA PRO A 60 2.75 17.70 9.29
C PRO A 60 2.02 18.94 8.78
N LEU A 61 0.84 18.73 8.20
CA LEU A 61 -0.04 19.84 7.84
C LEU A 61 -0.38 20.66 9.09
N VAL A 62 -0.48 21.98 8.92
CA VAL A 62 -0.97 22.85 10.00
C VAL A 62 -2.44 22.54 10.23
N GLU A 63 -2.82 22.31 11.46
CA GLU A 63 -4.20 21.98 11.83
C GLU A 63 -5.18 23.03 11.29
N GLY A 64 -6.29 22.56 10.71
CA GLY A 64 -7.31 23.43 10.10
C GLY A 64 -6.98 23.94 8.70
N THR A 65 -5.84 23.56 8.09
CA THR A 65 -5.54 23.95 6.71
C THR A 65 -6.09 22.94 5.72
N VAL A 66 -6.70 23.44 4.64
CA VAL A 66 -7.21 22.65 3.51
C VAL A 66 -6.61 23.24 2.24
N ALA A 67 -6.16 22.38 1.32
CA ALA A 67 -5.65 22.83 0.03
C ALA A 67 -6.76 23.54 -0.76
N ARG A 68 -6.40 24.62 -1.47
CA ARG A 68 -7.38 25.47 -2.18
C ARG A 68 -8.20 24.68 -3.21
N GLU A 69 -7.59 23.71 -3.86
CA GLU A 69 -8.23 22.89 -4.90
C GLU A 69 -8.84 21.58 -4.34
N MET A 70 -8.78 21.38 -3.03
CA MET A 70 -9.35 20.19 -2.41
C MET A 70 -10.79 20.47 -1.97
N GLU A 71 -11.74 19.91 -2.68
CA GLU A 71 -13.11 19.80 -2.19
C GLU A 71 -13.15 18.69 -1.14
N VAL A 72 -13.36 19.08 0.12
CA VAL A 72 -13.43 18.14 1.25
C VAL A 72 -14.87 17.84 1.55
N ASP A 73 -15.31 16.64 1.18
CA ASP A 73 -16.57 16.07 1.66
C ASP A 73 -16.26 15.28 2.95
N LEU A 74 -16.65 15.85 4.09
CA LEU A 74 -16.37 15.24 5.39
C LEU A 74 -17.02 13.86 5.56
N ALA A 75 -18.14 13.62 4.93
CA ALA A 75 -18.80 12.32 4.96
C ALA A 75 -17.99 11.27 4.20
N VAL A 76 -17.48 11.64 3.02
CA VAL A 76 -16.59 10.77 2.22
C VAL A 76 -15.26 10.51 2.94
N GLU A 77 -14.66 11.53 3.55
CA GLU A 77 -13.37 11.42 4.23
C GLU A 77 -13.43 10.60 5.52
N SER A 78 -14.56 10.66 6.24
CA SER A 78 -14.73 10.00 7.53
C SER A 78 -15.49 8.67 7.49
N GLY A 79 -16.28 8.44 6.44
CA GLY A 79 -17.23 7.33 6.37
C GLY A 79 -18.46 7.52 7.27
N ARG A 80 -18.68 8.74 7.76
CA ARG A 80 -19.80 9.07 8.67
C ARG A 80 -20.77 10.03 8.01
N THR A 81 -21.96 10.10 8.56
CA THR A 81 -22.93 11.15 8.22
C THR A 81 -22.35 12.53 8.49
N GLU A 82 -22.88 13.58 7.85
CA GLU A 82 -22.39 14.96 8.00
C GLU A 82 -22.35 15.44 9.46
N ASP A 83 -23.29 14.97 10.27
CA ASP A 83 -23.35 15.26 11.72
C ASP A 83 -22.41 14.38 12.56
N GLY A 84 -21.70 13.43 11.93
CA GLY A 84 -20.79 12.49 12.59
C GLY A 84 -21.48 11.44 13.48
N SER A 85 -22.80 11.42 13.57
CA SER A 85 -23.53 10.58 14.54
C SER A 85 -23.59 9.11 14.14
N SER A 86 -23.57 8.82 12.84
CA SER A 86 -23.75 7.47 12.29
C SER A 86 -22.74 7.14 11.21
N TRP A 87 -22.60 5.86 10.86
CA TRP A 87 -21.82 5.43 9.72
C TRP A 87 -22.65 5.50 8.44
N LEU A 88 -22.01 5.83 7.31
CA LEU A 88 -22.63 5.72 6.01
C LEU A 88 -22.97 4.25 5.72
N LEU A 89 -24.20 4.00 5.30
CA LEU A 89 -24.69 2.64 5.05
C LEU A 89 -24.11 2.05 3.76
N GLU A 90 -23.84 2.90 2.78
CA GLU A 90 -23.41 2.53 1.43
C GLU A 90 -22.23 3.39 0.99
N VAL A 91 -21.49 2.91 -0.01
CA VAL A 91 -20.42 3.68 -0.66
C VAL A 91 -21.00 4.96 -1.27
N PRO A 92 -20.43 6.14 -0.99
CA PRO A 92 -20.96 7.41 -1.50
C PRO A 92 -20.98 7.47 -3.03
N ALA A 93 -22.10 7.88 -3.61
CA ALA A 93 -22.28 7.99 -5.05
C ALA A 93 -21.23 8.90 -5.73
N PRO A 94 -20.79 10.05 -5.16
CA PRO A 94 -19.74 10.87 -5.73
C PRO A 94 -18.41 10.11 -5.88
N VAL A 95 -18.08 9.20 -4.96
CA VAL A 95 -16.86 8.37 -5.07
C VAL A 95 -16.95 7.43 -6.27
N LEU A 96 -18.08 6.74 -6.42
CA LEU A 96 -18.30 5.85 -7.56
C LEU A 96 -18.25 6.61 -8.89
N GLN A 97 -18.80 7.83 -8.95
CA GLN A 97 -18.74 8.68 -10.14
C GLN A 97 -17.31 9.07 -10.49
N ARG A 98 -16.51 9.50 -9.51
CA ARG A 98 -15.08 9.84 -9.73
C ARG A 98 -14.26 8.65 -10.22
N GLN A 99 -14.63 7.45 -9.81
CA GLN A 99 -13.98 6.20 -10.23
C GLN A 99 -14.45 5.68 -11.60
N GLY A 100 -15.43 6.32 -12.24
CA GLY A 100 -15.99 5.91 -13.52
C GLY A 100 -17.12 4.88 -13.43
N GLY A 101 -17.68 4.67 -12.25
CA GLY A 101 -18.80 3.77 -11.99
C GLY A 101 -18.44 2.53 -11.19
N MET A 102 -19.43 1.70 -10.94
CA MET A 102 -19.31 0.50 -10.08
C MET A 102 -18.29 -0.51 -10.61
N GLU A 103 -18.27 -0.76 -11.92
CA GLU A 103 -17.36 -1.74 -12.52
C GLU A 103 -15.90 -1.34 -12.34
N GLN A 104 -15.58 -0.08 -12.59
CA GLN A 104 -14.24 0.47 -12.43
C GLN A 104 -13.83 0.53 -10.95
N ALA A 105 -14.78 0.87 -10.07
CA ALA A 105 -14.58 0.84 -8.63
C ALA A 105 -14.25 -0.59 -8.13
N LEU A 106 -14.95 -1.60 -8.63
CA LEU A 106 -14.68 -3.01 -8.32
C LEU A 106 -13.30 -3.45 -8.82
N ALA A 107 -12.95 -3.12 -10.07
CA ALA A 107 -11.65 -3.47 -10.63
C ALA A 107 -10.51 -2.79 -9.84
N ARG A 108 -10.68 -1.51 -9.51
CA ARG A 108 -9.72 -0.76 -8.68
C ARG A 108 -9.64 -1.32 -7.26
N GLY A 109 -10.78 -1.63 -6.67
CA GLY A 109 -10.86 -2.22 -5.33
C GLY A 109 -10.17 -3.57 -5.26
N HIS A 110 -10.32 -4.42 -6.28
CA HIS A 110 -9.63 -5.69 -6.40
C HIS A 110 -8.11 -5.49 -6.41
N GLU A 111 -7.61 -4.65 -7.32
CA GLU A 111 -6.18 -4.33 -7.41
C GLU A 111 -5.61 -3.86 -6.06
N ARG A 112 -6.30 -2.93 -5.39
CA ARG A 112 -5.84 -2.38 -4.12
C ARG A 112 -5.96 -3.36 -2.97
N TYR A 113 -7.01 -4.16 -2.95
CA TYR A 113 -7.18 -5.22 -1.97
C TYR A 113 -6.05 -6.24 -2.04
N ASP A 114 -5.67 -6.68 -3.22
CA ASP A 114 -4.59 -7.65 -3.41
C ASP A 114 -3.25 -7.11 -2.90
N ILE A 115 -2.99 -5.82 -3.09
CA ILE A 115 -1.74 -5.18 -2.65
C ILE A 115 -1.70 -5.01 -1.12
N PHE A 116 -2.78 -4.49 -0.51
CA PHE A 116 -2.74 -4.02 0.88
C PHE A 116 -3.41 -4.98 1.89
N CYS A 117 -4.39 -5.77 1.45
CA CYS A 117 -5.27 -6.53 2.35
C CYS A 117 -5.06 -8.03 2.28
N ALA A 118 -4.85 -8.59 1.07
CA ALA A 118 -4.80 -10.02 0.83
C ALA A 118 -3.67 -10.72 1.60
N ALA A 119 -2.56 -10.03 1.88
CA ALA A 119 -1.45 -10.58 2.65
C ALA A 119 -1.90 -11.13 4.01
N CYS A 120 -2.86 -10.46 4.67
CA CYS A 120 -3.43 -10.88 5.94
C CYS A 120 -4.79 -11.56 5.77
N HIS A 121 -5.70 -10.97 4.97
CA HIS A 121 -7.08 -11.43 4.84
C HIS A 121 -7.31 -12.54 3.82
N GLY A 122 -6.29 -12.89 3.02
CA GLY A 122 -6.44 -13.85 1.91
C GLY A 122 -7.09 -13.23 0.68
N LEU A 123 -6.84 -13.81 -0.50
CA LEU A 123 -7.43 -13.32 -1.77
C LEU A 123 -8.96 -13.48 -1.80
N ALA A 124 -9.48 -14.46 -1.09
CA ALA A 124 -10.92 -14.70 -0.96
C ALA A 124 -11.57 -13.98 0.24
N GLY A 125 -10.80 -13.26 1.05
CA GLY A 125 -11.31 -12.62 2.26
C GLY A 125 -11.60 -13.58 3.42
N ASP A 126 -11.04 -14.79 3.38
CA ASP A 126 -11.25 -15.88 4.34
C ASP A 126 -10.42 -15.75 5.63
N GLY A 127 -9.55 -14.75 5.71
CA GLY A 127 -8.60 -14.57 6.82
C GLY A 127 -7.34 -15.43 6.72
N ALA A 128 -7.20 -16.25 5.67
CA ALA A 128 -6.11 -17.20 5.48
C ALA A 128 -4.96 -16.64 4.60
N GLY A 129 -4.65 -15.36 4.73
CA GLY A 129 -3.50 -14.74 4.06
C GLY A 129 -2.16 -15.29 4.59
N LEU A 130 -1.10 -15.03 3.84
CA LEU A 130 0.24 -15.54 4.18
C LEU A 130 0.71 -15.09 5.57
N VAL A 131 0.40 -13.86 5.95
CA VAL A 131 0.74 -13.31 7.26
C VAL A 131 -0.02 -14.05 8.36
N SER A 132 -1.34 -14.27 8.20
CA SER A 132 -2.17 -15.02 9.15
C SER A 132 -1.69 -16.47 9.31
N LYS A 133 -1.39 -17.14 8.19
CA LYS A 133 -0.85 -18.51 8.21
C LYS A 133 0.50 -18.60 8.94
N ARG A 134 1.36 -17.61 8.69
CA ARG A 134 2.66 -17.56 9.37
C ARG A 134 2.49 -17.28 10.86
N ALA A 135 1.58 -16.36 11.21
CA ALA A 135 1.25 -16.04 12.60
C ALA A 135 0.74 -17.27 13.37
N GLU A 136 -0.12 -18.07 12.74
CA GLU A 136 -0.61 -19.33 13.31
C GLU A 136 0.53 -20.32 13.59
N GLN A 137 1.44 -20.51 12.63
CA GLN A 137 2.60 -21.41 12.79
C GLN A 137 3.51 -21.06 13.96
N ILE A 138 3.66 -19.77 14.26
CA ILE A 138 4.53 -19.29 15.35
C ILE A 138 3.78 -18.96 16.65
N GLY A 139 2.47 -19.23 16.71
CA GLY A 139 1.64 -18.96 17.89
C GLY A 139 1.33 -17.47 18.11
N ALA A 140 1.52 -16.61 17.11
CA ALA A 140 1.24 -15.17 17.19
C ALA A 140 -0.23 -14.88 16.86
N SER A 141 -1.16 -15.41 17.66
CA SER A 141 -2.62 -15.35 17.42
C SER A 141 -3.16 -13.93 17.23
N ALA A 142 -2.52 -12.93 17.82
CA ALA A 142 -2.89 -11.53 17.68
C ALA A 142 -2.77 -10.98 16.23
N LEU A 143 -2.00 -11.62 15.37
CA LEU A 143 -1.80 -11.23 13.98
C LEU A 143 -2.66 -12.03 12.99
N ILE A 144 -3.53 -12.91 13.48
CA ILE A 144 -4.45 -13.67 12.64
C ILE A 144 -5.64 -12.75 12.28
N ALA A 145 -5.79 -12.48 11.00
CA ALA A 145 -6.89 -11.66 10.50
C ALA A 145 -8.21 -12.45 10.54
N PRO A 146 -9.33 -11.84 10.94
CA PRO A 146 -10.63 -12.49 10.85
C PRO A 146 -11.05 -12.69 9.39
N THR A 147 -11.91 -13.68 9.16
CA THR A 147 -12.59 -13.81 7.88
C THR A 147 -13.53 -12.63 7.67
N LEU A 148 -13.51 -12.02 6.48
CA LEU A 148 -14.41 -10.93 6.10
C LEU A 148 -15.85 -11.42 5.87
N HIS A 149 -16.07 -12.75 5.86
CA HIS A 149 -17.38 -13.38 5.70
C HIS A 149 -18.12 -13.61 7.01
N ASP A 150 -17.51 -13.30 8.15
CA ASP A 150 -18.15 -13.33 9.46
C ASP A 150 -19.40 -12.45 9.46
N ALA A 151 -20.51 -12.95 10.05
CA ALA A 151 -21.80 -12.26 10.07
C ALA A 151 -21.68 -10.84 10.61
N ARG A 152 -20.93 -10.65 11.69
CA ARG A 152 -20.67 -9.36 12.32
C ARG A 152 -20.02 -8.37 11.35
N ILE A 153 -19.09 -8.83 10.50
CA ILE A 153 -18.40 -7.97 9.52
C ILE A 153 -19.30 -7.70 8.32
N ARG A 154 -20.09 -8.67 7.90
CA ARG A 154 -21.06 -8.50 6.80
C ARG A 154 -22.17 -7.50 7.13
N GLU A 155 -22.56 -7.41 8.40
CA GLU A 155 -23.59 -6.51 8.89
C GLU A 155 -23.07 -5.09 9.17
N MET A 156 -21.73 -4.87 9.15
CA MET A 156 -21.19 -3.53 9.32
C MET A 156 -21.59 -2.62 8.16
N PRO A 157 -21.97 -1.35 8.42
CA PRO A 157 -22.12 -0.33 7.38
C PRO A 157 -20.84 -0.12 6.57
N ASP A 158 -20.94 0.29 5.31
CA ASP A 158 -19.78 0.54 4.44
C ASP A 158 -18.84 1.60 5.04
N GLY A 159 -19.40 2.66 5.62
CA GLY A 159 -18.65 3.68 6.32
C GLY A 159 -17.84 3.14 7.51
N GLN A 160 -18.35 2.11 8.20
CA GLN A 160 -17.60 1.48 9.30
C GLN A 160 -16.43 0.64 8.79
N LEU A 161 -16.61 -0.07 7.67
CA LEU A 161 -15.50 -0.76 7.00
C LEU A 161 -14.43 0.24 6.54
N PHE A 162 -14.85 1.34 5.91
CA PHE A 162 -13.98 2.44 5.50
C PHE A 162 -13.22 3.03 6.70
N GLY A 163 -13.92 3.33 7.80
CA GLY A 163 -13.31 3.83 9.02
C GLY A 163 -12.33 2.84 9.64
N THR A 164 -12.61 1.54 9.56
CA THR A 164 -11.70 0.48 10.03
C THR A 164 -10.43 0.44 9.18
N ILE A 165 -10.54 0.54 7.86
CA ILE A 165 -9.37 0.62 6.96
C ILE A 165 -8.57 1.89 7.26
N SER A 166 -9.26 3.01 7.44
CA SER A 166 -8.62 4.32 7.64
C SER A 166 -7.85 4.42 8.94
N ASN A 167 -8.46 4.00 10.05
CA ASN A 167 -7.96 4.25 11.40
C ASN A 167 -7.33 3.00 12.04
N GLY A 168 -7.50 1.83 11.42
CA GLY A 168 -7.10 0.57 12.01
C GLY A 168 -8.04 0.11 13.13
N ILE A 169 -7.86 -1.12 13.58
CA ILE A 169 -8.58 -1.67 14.72
C ILE A 169 -7.72 -2.75 15.40
N ARG A 170 -7.53 -2.67 16.71
CA ARG A 170 -6.69 -3.61 17.48
C ARG A 170 -5.29 -3.72 16.85
N ASN A 171 -4.96 -4.90 16.27
CA ASN A 171 -3.67 -5.16 15.62
C ASN A 171 -3.65 -4.88 14.11
N MET A 172 -4.77 -4.53 13.51
CA MET A 172 -4.83 -4.04 12.14
C MET A 172 -4.36 -2.59 12.12
N PRO A 173 -3.29 -2.26 11.38
CA PRO A 173 -2.79 -0.89 11.31
C PRO A 173 -3.75 0.04 10.53
N ALA A 174 -3.59 1.34 10.74
CA ALA A 174 -4.27 2.37 9.96
C ALA A 174 -3.64 2.52 8.57
N TYR A 175 -4.47 2.63 7.53
CA TYR A 175 -4.02 2.76 6.15
C TYR A 175 -4.30 4.13 5.52
N ALA A 176 -4.85 5.09 6.28
CA ALA A 176 -5.15 6.41 5.74
C ALA A 176 -3.93 7.12 5.14
N HIS A 177 -2.73 6.87 5.67
CA HIS A 177 -1.48 7.47 5.19
C HIS A 177 -0.94 6.83 3.91
N SER A 178 -1.36 5.60 3.58
CA SER A 178 -0.83 4.81 2.46
C SER A 178 -1.81 4.67 1.31
N ILE A 179 -3.12 4.74 1.59
CA ILE A 179 -4.18 4.48 0.63
C ILE A 179 -5.06 5.73 0.51
N PRO A 180 -5.15 6.34 -0.69
CA PRO A 180 -6.05 7.46 -0.94
C PRO A 180 -7.51 7.15 -0.58
N VAL A 181 -8.30 8.17 -0.30
CA VAL A 181 -9.72 8.05 0.12
C VAL A 181 -10.53 7.22 -0.87
N ASP A 182 -10.46 7.56 -2.14
CA ASP A 182 -11.24 6.87 -3.17
C ASP A 182 -10.82 5.40 -3.31
N ASP A 183 -9.52 5.09 -3.16
CA ASP A 183 -9.03 3.70 -3.18
C ASP A 183 -9.51 2.91 -1.95
N ARG A 184 -9.63 3.53 -0.78
CA ARG A 184 -10.21 2.88 0.41
C ARG A 184 -11.68 2.53 0.20
N TRP A 185 -12.46 3.41 -0.41
CA TRP A 185 -13.86 3.14 -0.79
C TRP A 185 -13.96 2.06 -1.88
N ALA A 186 -13.04 2.05 -2.84
CA ALA A 186 -12.97 0.98 -3.84
C ALA A 186 -12.70 -0.38 -3.18
N ILE A 187 -11.81 -0.44 -2.18
CA ILE A 187 -11.57 -1.65 -1.39
C ILE A 187 -12.85 -2.09 -0.67
N VAL A 188 -13.60 -1.17 -0.06
CA VAL A 188 -14.91 -1.50 0.58
C VAL A 188 -15.86 -2.11 -0.45
N THR A 189 -15.96 -1.51 -1.64
CA THR A 189 -16.80 -2.04 -2.74
C THR A 189 -16.40 -3.47 -3.11
N TYR A 190 -15.11 -3.74 -3.22
CA TYR A 190 -14.61 -5.08 -3.53
C TYR A 190 -14.84 -6.08 -2.39
N VAL A 191 -14.67 -5.68 -1.13
CA VAL A 191 -14.99 -6.51 0.03
C VAL A 191 -16.46 -6.94 0.01
N ARG A 192 -17.38 -6.05 -0.35
CA ARG A 192 -18.80 -6.38 -0.52
C ARG A 192 -19.02 -7.42 -1.63
N ALA A 193 -18.32 -7.29 -2.75
CA ALA A 193 -18.38 -8.29 -3.82
C ALA A 193 -17.87 -9.66 -3.35
N LEU A 194 -16.78 -9.73 -2.61
CA LEU A 194 -16.28 -10.96 -1.99
C LEU A 194 -17.35 -11.59 -1.07
N GLN A 195 -17.97 -10.79 -0.21
CA GLN A 195 -19.00 -11.25 0.71
C GLN A 195 -20.23 -11.80 -0.02
N ILE A 196 -20.66 -11.15 -1.10
CA ILE A 196 -21.79 -11.63 -1.94
C ILE A 196 -21.41 -12.93 -2.65
N SER A 197 -20.21 -13.02 -3.21
CA SER A 197 -19.74 -14.21 -3.94
C SER A 197 -19.69 -15.47 -3.07
N GLN A 198 -19.39 -15.31 -1.78
CA GLN A 198 -19.37 -16.42 -0.82
C GLN A 198 -20.76 -16.74 -0.26
N ALA A 199 -21.64 -15.73 -0.13
CA ALA A 199 -23.01 -15.95 0.30
C ALA A 199 -23.83 -16.79 -0.71
N SER A 200 -23.46 -16.70 -1.99
CA SER A 200 -24.11 -17.45 -3.09
C SER A 200 -23.64 -18.91 -3.19
N ARG A 201 -22.59 -19.30 -2.45
CA ARG A 201 -22.23 -20.72 -2.40
C ARG A 201 -23.27 -21.47 -1.57
N PRO A 202 -23.95 -22.49 -2.14
CA PRO A 202 -24.76 -23.40 -1.33
C PRO A 202 -23.81 -23.98 -0.25
N THR A 203 -24.22 -23.88 1.01
CA THR A 203 -23.60 -24.69 2.06
C THR A 203 -23.57 -26.12 1.49
N ALA A 204 -22.35 -26.67 1.33
CA ALA A 204 -22.24 -28.06 0.85
C ALA A 204 -23.20 -28.89 1.66
N LEU A 205 -24.22 -29.41 1.01
CA LEU A 205 -25.17 -30.34 1.61
C LEU A 205 -24.30 -31.40 2.27
N ASN A 206 -24.36 -31.48 3.60
CA ASN A 206 -23.94 -32.66 4.31
C ASN A 206 -24.71 -33.82 3.70
N THR A 207 -24.11 -34.45 2.71
CA THR A 207 -24.50 -35.75 2.24
C THR A 207 -23.94 -36.72 3.25
N GLU A 208 -24.51 -36.73 4.46
CA GLU A 208 -24.54 -37.97 5.25
C GLU A 208 -25.40 -38.93 4.45
N VAL A 209 -24.73 -39.71 3.64
CA VAL A 209 -25.27 -40.94 3.10
C VAL A 209 -25.55 -41.83 4.30
N ALA A 210 -26.82 -41.86 4.71
CA ALA A 210 -27.35 -42.94 5.51
C ALA A 210 -27.14 -44.24 4.72
N GLN A 211 -26.24 -45.10 5.18
CA GLN A 211 -26.25 -46.52 4.93
C GLN A 211 -26.67 -47.29 6.17
#